data_43c9dcf388cb027df55353d7e2c0ae50
#
_entry.id   43c9dcf388cb027df55353d7e2c0ae50
#
_cell.length_a   1.000
_cell.length_b   1.000
_cell.length_c   1.000
_cell.angle_alpha   90.00
_cell.angle_beta   90.00
_cell.angle_gamma   90.00
#
_symmetry.space_group_name_H-M   'P 1'
#
loop_
_entity.id
_entity.type
_entity.pdbx_description
1 polymer ?
#
loop_
_entity_poly.entity_id
_entity_poly.type
_entity_poly.pdbx_seq_one_letter_code
_entity_poly.pdbx_strand_id
1 'polypeptide(L)'
;GLFDDGKLIGTGSLGVRVMRDIAISKDYQKKGLTHRIIRNLQGESNRRGITGNQIFTKPKNVPVFAHMGFKEVAVAEPYAGLLERGQDTLEDYLNRVRSILGTGEGKNRGAIVMNCNPFTLGHRSLVEYAVNNCDEVIIFAVQEDRSIFPFSDRFSLIKQGVKDMKGVSVISGGNYIISNATFPTYFIKGTDELAAQTKLDATVFATRIAPALNITVRFVGEEPTDKTTLAYNRAMREVFANNGIELKVIPREQKGHQVVSASTVRKALSEDDWETVYRMVPKSTLVYLKSPEGQAVIRKIKMAEAFKQMEAEEKAKAAEAKTEK
;
A
#
# COMPACT_ATOMS: atom_id res chain seq x y z
N GLY A 1 21.07 17.70 -6.86
CA GLY A 1 20.80 19.03 -7.39
C GLY A 1 21.48 19.28 -8.71
N LEU A 2 20.86 20.12 -9.56
CA LEU A 2 21.47 20.70 -10.74
C LEU A 2 21.77 22.16 -10.45
N PHE A 3 23.00 22.61 -10.70
CA PHE A 3 23.48 23.94 -10.36
C PHE A 3 23.96 24.68 -11.61
N ASP A 4 23.81 26.00 -11.61
CA ASP A 4 24.33 26.95 -12.59
C ASP A 4 24.96 28.10 -11.80
N ASP A 5 26.29 28.29 -11.95
CA ASP A 5 27.10 29.26 -11.19
C ASP A 5 26.81 29.27 -9.66
N GLY A 6 26.72 28.07 -9.07
CA GLY A 6 26.45 27.90 -7.65
C GLY A 6 24.97 28.03 -7.27
N LYS A 7 24.09 28.45 -8.16
CA LYS A 7 22.64 28.55 -7.93
C LYS A 7 21.96 27.22 -8.22
N LEU A 8 21.14 26.72 -7.29
CA LEU A 8 20.31 25.54 -7.52
C LEU A 8 19.19 25.85 -8.53
N ILE A 9 19.23 25.21 -9.69
CA ILE A 9 18.29 25.41 -10.81
C ILE A 9 17.38 24.21 -11.05
N GLY A 10 17.69 23.06 -10.50
CA GLY A 10 16.84 21.87 -10.59
C GLY A 10 17.17 20.83 -9.53
N THR A 11 16.14 20.02 -9.21
CA THR A 11 16.24 18.95 -8.21
C THR A 11 15.67 17.65 -8.76
N GLY A 12 16.05 16.55 -8.14
CA GLY A 12 15.47 15.24 -8.28
C GLY A 12 16.02 14.31 -7.21
N SER A 13 15.22 13.40 -6.73
CA SER A 13 15.63 12.40 -5.74
C SER A 13 15.27 10.99 -6.20
N LEU A 14 16.00 10.01 -5.69
CA LEU A 14 15.76 8.60 -5.92
C LEU A 14 15.48 7.91 -4.57
N GLY A 15 14.23 7.45 -4.41
CA GLY A 15 13.88 6.48 -3.38
C GLY A 15 14.40 5.09 -3.76
N VAL A 16 13.83 4.02 -3.23
CA VAL A 16 14.27 2.67 -3.58
C VAL A 16 14.23 2.48 -5.11
N ARG A 17 13.09 2.75 -5.75
CA ARG A 17 12.95 2.69 -7.22
C ARG A 17 12.16 3.88 -7.78
N VAL A 18 11.63 4.74 -6.93
CA VAL A 18 10.81 5.87 -7.34
C VAL A 18 11.67 7.11 -7.50
N MET A 19 11.67 7.67 -8.70
CA MET A 19 12.23 8.99 -8.98
C MET A 19 11.19 10.04 -8.60
N ARG A 20 11.54 10.97 -7.74
CA ARG A 20 10.64 11.98 -7.16
C ARG A 20 11.30 13.34 -7.03
N ASP A 21 10.53 14.34 -6.62
CA ASP A 21 11.00 15.71 -6.36
C ASP A 21 11.66 16.35 -7.59
N ILE A 22 11.21 15.96 -8.79
CA ILE A 22 11.75 16.44 -10.06
C ILE A 22 11.16 17.83 -10.32
N ALA A 23 12.00 18.84 -10.16
CA ALA A 23 11.61 20.24 -10.35
C ALA A 23 12.71 21.02 -11.05
N ILE A 24 12.31 21.98 -11.88
CA ILE A 24 13.19 22.94 -12.57
C ILE A 24 12.71 24.35 -12.25
N SER A 25 13.65 25.24 -11.87
CA SER A 25 13.40 26.66 -11.66
C SER A 25 12.73 27.28 -12.89
N LYS A 26 11.78 28.20 -12.67
CA LYS A 26 10.94 28.80 -13.75
C LYS A 26 11.76 29.32 -14.92
N ASP A 27 12.84 30.05 -14.63
CA ASP A 27 13.71 30.68 -15.63
C ASP A 27 14.53 29.67 -16.47
N TYR A 28 14.58 28.43 -16.00
CA TYR A 28 15.34 27.34 -16.63
C TYR A 28 14.45 26.26 -17.24
N GLN A 29 13.14 26.42 -17.21
CA GLN A 29 12.21 25.48 -17.84
C GLN A 29 12.32 25.52 -19.38
N LYS A 30 11.85 24.45 -20.04
CA LYS A 30 11.89 24.27 -21.50
C LYS A 30 13.30 24.17 -22.12
N LYS A 31 14.35 24.03 -21.31
CA LYS A 31 15.76 23.90 -21.76
C LYS A 31 16.28 22.43 -21.70
N GLY A 32 15.40 21.44 -21.66
CA GLY A 32 15.78 20.00 -21.61
C GLY A 32 16.38 19.52 -20.28
N LEU A 33 16.38 20.35 -19.25
CA LEU A 33 17.05 20.02 -17.96
C LEU A 33 16.40 18.88 -17.21
N THR A 34 15.10 18.67 -17.37
CA THR A 34 14.40 17.50 -16.80
C THR A 34 15.04 16.20 -17.30
N HIS A 35 15.36 16.11 -18.59
CA HIS A 35 16.02 14.95 -19.17
C HIS A 35 17.41 14.71 -18.56
N ARG A 36 18.16 15.79 -18.28
CA ARG A 36 19.48 15.71 -17.62
C ARG A 36 19.35 15.15 -16.19
N ILE A 37 18.34 15.60 -15.43
CA ILE A 37 18.07 15.09 -14.07
C ILE A 37 17.71 13.61 -14.15
N ILE A 38 16.77 13.22 -14.99
CA ILE A 38 16.34 11.81 -15.15
C ILE A 38 17.53 10.92 -15.53
N ARG A 39 18.39 11.32 -16.45
CA ARG A 39 19.60 10.57 -16.84
C ARG A 39 20.54 10.36 -15.64
N ASN A 40 20.75 11.39 -14.82
CA ASN A 40 21.59 11.30 -13.63
C ASN A 40 20.97 10.36 -12.57
N LEU A 41 19.65 10.44 -12.34
CA LEU A 41 18.95 9.55 -11.44
C LEU A 41 18.98 8.09 -11.93
N GLN A 42 18.90 7.86 -13.25
CA GLN A 42 19.06 6.53 -13.84
C GLN A 42 20.49 5.99 -13.63
N GLY A 43 21.50 6.84 -13.82
CA GLY A 43 22.88 6.46 -13.53
C GLY A 43 23.08 6.06 -12.07
N GLU A 44 22.47 6.80 -11.15
CA GLU A 44 22.48 6.46 -9.71
C GLU A 44 21.71 5.17 -9.43
N SER A 45 20.54 4.99 -10.04
CA SER A 45 19.74 3.76 -9.96
C SER A 45 20.58 2.54 -10.37
N ASN A 46 21.26 2.62 -11.52
CA ASN A 46 22.11 1.56 -12.01
C ASN A 46 23.30 1.26 -11.07
N ARG A 47 23.93 2.30 -10.48
CA ARG A 47 25.00 2.10 -9.46
C ARG A 47 24.52 1.37 -8.23
N ARG A 48 23.26 1.55 -7.85
CA ARG A 48 22.61 0.83 -6.72
C ARG A 48 22.08 -0.56 -7.11
N GLY A 49 22.26 -1.00 -8.35
CA GLY A 49 21.72 -2.26 -8.85
C GLY A 49 20.21 -2.26 -9.06
N ILE A 50 19.58 -1.09 -9.12
CA ILE A 50 18.15 -0.93 -9.34
C ILE A 50 17.90 -0.90 -10.85
N THR A 51 17.26 -1.93 -11.38
CA THR A 51 17.08 -2.12 -12.84
C THR A 51 15.77 -1.57 -13.38
N GLY A 52 14.83 -1.19 -12.50
CA GLY A 52 13.53 -0.63 -12.87
C GLY A 52 13.18 0.60 -12.03
N ASN A 53 12.68 1.65 -12.68
CA ASN A 53 12.30 2.89 -12.04
C ASN A 53 10.83 3.22 -12.26
N GLN A 54 10.24 3.93 -11.30
CA GLN A 54 8.88 4.44 -11.35
C GLN A 54 8.86 5.96 -11.16
N ILE A 55 7.89 6.61 -11.79
CA ILE A 55 7.60 8.03 -11.60
C ILE A 55 6.12 8.19 -11.32
N PHE A 56 5.80 8.89 -10.23
CA PHE A 56 4.46 9.40 -9.98
C PHE A 56 4.43 10.88 -10.33
N THR A 57 3.40 11.30 -11.06
CA THR A 57 3.33 12.69 -11.55
C THR A 57 1.89 13.15 -11.73
N LYS A 58 1.71 14.45 -11.97
CA LYS A 58 0.40 14.97 -12.41
C LYS A 58 0.08 14.48 -13.83
N PRO A 59 -1.19 14.22 -14.15
CA PRO A 59 -1.58 13.72 -15.48
C PRO A 59 -1.00 14.54 -16.64
N LYS A 60 -1.03 15.86 -16.53
CA LYS A 60 -0.47 16.78 -17.56
C LYS A 60 1.02 16.59 -17.87
N ASN A 61 1.77 15.96 -16.97
CA ASN A 61 3.21 15.71 -17.16
C ASN A 61 3.49 14.31 -17.70
N VAL A 62 2.50 13.43 -17.79
CA VAL A 62 2.66 12.07 -18.31
C VAL A 62 3.32 12.06 -19.70
N PRO A 63 2.89 12.88 -20.66
CA PRO A 63 3.55 12.93 -21.98
C PRO A 63 5.03 13.30 -21.91
N VAL A 64 5.45 14.15 -20.98
CA VAL A 64 6.85 14.57 -20.81
C VAL A 64 7.72 13.37 -20.47
N PHE A 65 7.30 12.54 -19.52
CA PHE A 65 8.05 11.35 -19.10
C PHE A 65 7.93 10.21 -20.13
N ALA A 66 6.81 10.10 -20.83
CA ALA A 66 6.64 9.15 -21.93
C ALA A 66 7.67 9.40 -23.04
N HIS A 67 7.90 10.66 -23.42
CA HIS A 67 8.96 11.04 -24.39
C HIS A 67 10.37 10.72 -23.88
N MET A 68 10.56 10.56 -22.57
CA MET A 68 11.84 10.12 -21.97
C MET A 68 11.96 8.59 -21.85
N GLY A 69 11.03 7.84 -22.47
CA GLY A 69 11.05 6.38 -22.53
C GLY A 69 10.45 5.68 -21.30
N PHE A 70 9.68 6.38 -20.47
CA PHE A 70 8.83 5.76 -19.46
C PHE A 70 7.53 5.29 -20.10
N LYS A 71 7.08 4.10 -19.74
CA LYS A 71 5.79 3.55 -20.17
C LYS A 71 4.72 3.90 -19.12
N GLU A 72 3.57 4.32 -19.59
CA GLU A 72 2.42 4.55 -18.73
C GLU A 72 1.92 3.23 -18.13
N VAL A 73 1.76 3.20 -16.81
CA VAL A 73 1.09 2.12 -16.08
C VAL A 73 -0.39 2.42 -15.96
N ALA A 74 -0.73 3.60 -15.41
CA ALA A 74 -2.11 4.09 -15.31
C ALA A 74 -2.14 5.59 -15.04
N VAL A 75 -3.25 6.23 -15.41
CA VAL A 75 -3.55 7.63 -15.09
C VAL A 75 -4.93 7.72 -14.44
N ALA A 76 -4.98 8.32 -13.25
CA ALA A 76 -6.21 8.64 -12.53
C ALA A 76 -6.45 10.15 -12.58
N GLU A 77 -7.20 10.58 -13.59
CA GLU A 77 -7.56 11.99 -13.75
C GLU A 77 -8.46 12.49 -12.60
N PRO A 78 -8.30 13.73 -12.18
CA PRO A 78 -7.24 14.72 -12.49
C PRO A 78 -6.02 14.60 -11.56
N TYR A 79 -5.88 13.52 -10.80
CA TYR A 79 -5.04 13.41 -9.61
C TYR A 79 -3.59 13.03 -9.91
N ALA A 80 -3.35 11.86 -10.49
CA ALA A 80 -2.01 11.30 -10.62
C ALA A 80 -1.88 10.32 -11.77
N GLY A 81 -0.65 10.19 -12.30
CA GLY A 81 -0.23 9.13 -13.21
C GLY A 81 0.98 8.39 -12.66
N LEU A 82 1.05 7.10 -12.94
CA LEU A 82 2.19 6.23 -12.69
C LEU A 82 2.79 5.79 -14.01
N LEU A 83 4.10 5.98 -14.14
CA LEU A 83 4.89 5.49 -15.26
C LEU A 83 6.06 4.66 -14.75
N GLU A 84 6.56 3.77 -15.59
CA GLU A 84 7.69 2.90 -15.28
C GLU A 84 8.67 2.80 -16.44
N ARG A 85 9.94 2.45 -16.13
CA ARG A 85 10.99 2.22 -17.13
C ARG A 85 12.00 1.20 -16.62
N GLY A 86 12.55 0.39 -17.54
CA GLY A 86 13.57 -0.61 -17.23
C GLY A 86 12.99 -2.00 -17.05
N GLN A 87 13.58 -2.78 -16.16
CA GLN A 87 13.18 -4.15 -15.84
C GLN A 87 12.25 -4.20 -14.63
N ASP A 88 11.71 -5.37 -14.35
CA ASP A 88 10.75 -5.63 -13.27
C ASP A 88 9.52 -4.70 -13.37
N THR A 89 8.98 -4.65 -14.57
CA THR A 89 7.79 -3.89 -14.93
C THR A 89 6.52 -4.52 -14.36
N LEU A 90 5.39 -3.81 -14.48
CA LEU A 90 4.08 -4.38 -14.15
C LEU A 90 3.80 -5.66 -14.94
N GLU A 91 4.17 -5.69 -16.22
CA GLU A 91 3.99 -6.87 -17.06
C GLU A 91 4.84 -8.05 -16.56
N ASP A 92 6.10 -7.81 -16.17
CA ASP A 92 6.96 -8.84 -15.56
C ASP A 92 6.35 -9.36 -14.25
N TYR A 93 5.81 -8.47 -13.43
CA TYR A 93 5.09 -8.86 -12.20
C TYR A 93 3.87 -9.72 -12.51
N LEU A 94 3.02 -9.29 -13.44
CA LEU A 94 1.82 -10.03 -13.82
C LEU A 94 2.14 -11.40 -14.43
N ASN A 95 3.21 -11.49 -15.23
CA ASN A 95 3.67 -12.76 -15.79
C ASN A 95 4.13 -13.73 -14.69
N ARG A 96 4.86 -13.25 -13.69
CA ARG A 96 5.22 -14.08 -12.51
C ARG A 96 3.99 -14.53 -11.76
N VAL A 97 3.02 -13.66 -11.55
CA VAL A 97 1.76 -14.03 -10.86
C VAL A 97 0.99 -15.06 -11.67
N ARG A 98 0.83 -14.87 -12.98
CA ARG A 98 0.17 -15.86 -13.86
C ARG A 98 0.87 -17.21 -13.87
N SER A 99 2.20 -17.25 -13.83
CA SER A 99 2.94 -18.52 -13.77
C SER A 99 2.68 -19.30 -12.48
N ILE A 100 2.31 -18.63 -11.40
CA ILE A 100 1.97 -19.26 -10.11
C ILE A 100 0.50 -19.68 -10.07
N LEU A 101 -0.39 -18.85 -10.57
CA LEU A 101 -1.84 -18.99 -10.38
C LEU A 101 -2.59 -19.59 -11.58
N GLY A 102 -1.95 -19.61 -12.75
CA GLY A 102 -2.62 -19.87 -14.01
C GLY A 102 -3.51 -18.66 -14.45
N THR A 103 -4.15 -18.80 -15.61
CA THR A 103 -4.95 -17.71 -16.21
C THR A 103 -6.23 -17.41 -15.45
N GLY A 104 -6.80 -18.39 -14.76
CA GLY A 104 -8.13 -18.28 -14.13
C GLY A 104 -9.29 -18.26 -15.12
N GLU A 105 -9.05 -18.70 -16.36
CA GLU A 105 -10.09 -18.77 -17.40
C GLU A 105 -11.23 -19.69 -16.97
N GLY A 106 -12.46 -19.23 -17.17
CA GLY A 106 -13.68 -19.98 -16.81
C GLY A 106 -13.98 -20.03 -15.30
N LYS A 107 -13.21 -19.33 -14.45
CA LYS A 107 -13.38 -19.31 -12.99
C LYS A 107 -13.86 -17.95 -12.51
N ASN A 108 -14.74 -17.96 -11.52
CA ASN A 108 -15.09 -16.77 -10.75
C ASN A 108 -13.93 -16.47 -9.76
N ARG A 109 -13.10 -15.50 -10.07
CA ARG A 109 -11.90 -15.19 -9.30
C ARG A 109 -12.07 -13.88 -8.53
N GLY A 110 -11.95 -13.97 -7.21
CA GLY A 110 -12.00 -12.82 -6.31
C GLY A 110 -10.61 -12.37 -5.86
N ALA A 111 -10.51 -11.13 -5.40
CA ALA A 111 -9.31 -10.56 -4.83
C ALA A 111 -9.54 -9.90 -3.49
N ILE A 112 -8.54 -9.99 -2.62
CA ILE A 112 -8.44 -9.25 -1.36
C ILE A 112 -7.06 -8.60 -1.30
N VAL A 113 -7.01 -7.33 -0.92
CA VAL A 113 -5.75 -6.64 -0.60
C VAL A 113 -5.71 -6.42 0.90
N MET A 114 -4.67 -6.89 1.57
CA MET A 114 -4.57 -6.75 3.02
C MET A 114 -3.14 -6.53 3.50
N ASN A 115 -3.03 -5.73 4.55
CA ASN A 115 -1.75 -5.42 5.19
C ASN A 115 -1.42 -6.43 6.32
N CYS A 116 -2.41 -6.81 7.13
CA CYS A 116 -2.29 -7.81 8.21
C CYS A 116 -1.18 -7.51 9.23
N ASN A 117 -1.29 -6.43 9.93
CA ASN A 117 -0.32 -5.95 10.91
C ASN A 117 -0.81 -6.08 12.38
N PRO A 118 -0.99 -7.31 12.95
CA PRO A 118 -0.83 -8.65 12.39
C PRO A 118 -2.09 -9.22 11.69
N PHE A 119 -2.03 -10.49 11.24
CA PHE A 119 -3.18 -11.26 10.75
C PHE A 119 -4.12 -11.61 11.92
N THR A 120 -5.42 -11.30 11.75
CA THR A 120 -6.46 -11.47 12.78
C THR A 120 -7.58 -12.39 12.32
N LEU A 121 -8.48 -12.78 13.22
CA LEU A 121 -9.70 -13.51 12.88
C LEU A 121 -10.60 -12.71 11.94
N GLY A 122 -10.67 -11.37 12.06
CA GLY A 122 -11.41 -10.54 11.11
C GLY A 122 -10.86 -10.59 9.69
N HIS A 123 -9.53 -10.68 9.52
CA HIS A 123 -8.95 -10.93 8.20
C HIS A 123 -9.32 -12.32 7.68
N ARG A 124 -9.30 -13.33 8.56
CA ARG A 124 -9.68 -14.69 8.22
C ARG A 124 -11.15 -14.79 7.78
N SER A 125 -12.08 -14.18 8.52
CA SER A 125 -13.51 -14.15 8.17
C SER A 125 -13.77 -13.50 6.80
N LEU A 126 -13.03 -12.44 6.46
CA LEU A 126 -13.11 -11.83 5.13
C LEU A 126 -12.70 -12.82 4.04
N VAL A 127 -11.63 -13.60 4.26
CA VAL A 127 -11.19 -14.63 3.31
C VAL A 127 -12.21 -15.76 3.22
N GLU A 128 -12.75 -16.24 4.34
CA GLU A 128 -13.82 -17.26 4.38
C GLU A 128 -15.04 -16.82 3.60
N TYR A 129 -15.46 -15.57 3.76
CA TYR A 129 -16.56 -15.03 2.97
C TYR A 129 -16.24 -15.05 1.46
N ALA A 130 -15.04 -14.63 1.07
CA ALA A 130 -14.63 -14.59 -0.33
C ALA A 130 -14.59 -16.00 -0.95
N VAL A 131 -14.05 -17.00 -0.23
CA VAL A 131 -14.00 -18.40 -0.66
C VAL A 131 -15.37 -19.00 -0.88
N ASN A 132 -16.35 -18.61 -0.06
CA ASN A 132 -17.75 -19.08 -0.23
C ASN A 132 -18.47 -18.43 -1.42
N ASN A 133 -17.87 -17.42 -2.05
CA ASN A 133 -18.47 -16.66 -3.15
C ASN A 133 -17.65 -16.70 -4.45
N CYS A 134 -16.51 -17.37 -4.46
CA CYS A 134 -15.61 -17.46 -5.62
C CYS A 134 -14.98 -18.85 -5.71
N ASP A 135 -14.64 -19.26 -6.94
CA ASP A 135 -13.88 -20.50 -7.17
C ASP A 135 -12.42 -20.36 -6.73
N GLU A 136 -11.86 -19.17 -6.92
CA GLU A 136 -10.49 -18.82 -6.52
C GLU A 136 -10.44 -17.45 -5.87
N VAL A 137 -9.61 -17.31 -4.84
CA VAL A 137 -9.36 -16.05 -4.15
C VAL A 137 -7.86 -15.74 -4.13
N ILE A 138 -7.49 -14.57 -4.63
CA ILE A 138 -6.12 -14.08 -4.60
C ILE A 138 -6.00 -13.05 -3.47
N ILE A 139 -5.11 -13.31 -2.52
CA ILE A 139 -4.76 -12.37 -1.47
C ILE A 139 -3.47 -11.66 -1.87
N PHE A 140 -3.56 -10.35 -2.11
CA PHE A 140 -2.41 -9.47 -2.32
C PHE A 140 -1.95 -8.92 -0.98
N ALA A 141 -0.83 -9.41 -0.47
CA ALA A 141 -0.23 -8.89 0.75
C ALA A 141 0.52 -7.58 0.45
N VAL A 142 0.14 -6.48 1.12
CA VAL A 142 0.77 -5.17 0.93
C VAL A 142 2.23 -5.23 1.36
N GLN A 143 3.14 -4.91 0.44
CA GLN A 143 4.58 -4.90 0.66
C GLN A 143 5.03 -3.52 1.19
N GLU A 144 4.63 -3.19 2.41
CA GLU A 144 4.96 -1.92 3.04
C GLU A 144 5.90 -2.13 4.22
N ASP A 145 7.02 -1.39 4.27
CA ASP A 145 8.03 -1.52 5.32
C ASP A 145 7.75 -0.66 6.57
N ARG A 146 6.71 0.19 6.54
CA ARG A 146 6.32 1.05 7.68
C ARG A 146 5.48 0.34 8.74
N SER A 147 5.07 -0.88 8.50
CA SER A 147 4.35 -1.70 9.47
C SER A 147 5.27 -2.17 10.59
N ILE A 148 4.77 -2.27 11.82
CA ILE A 148 5.54 -2.75 12.96
C ILE A 148 5.93 -4.21 12.77
N PHE A 149 5.01 -5.02 12.22
CA PHE A 149 5.31 -6.38 11.78
C PHE A 149 6.02 -6.34 10.42
N PRO A 150 7.23 -6.90 10.27
CA PRO A 150 7.93 -6.97 8.99
C PRO A 150 7.11 -7.67 7.90
N PHE A 151 7.35 -7.32 6.64
CA PHE A 151 6.61 -7.92 5.53
C PHE A 151 6.73 -9.44 5.48
N SER A 152 7.93 -9.99 5.69
CA SER A 152 8.18 -11.44 5.75
C SER A 152 7.24 -12.15 6.73
N ASP A 153 7.08 -11.57 7.91
CA ASP A 153 6.29 -12.13 8.99
C ASP A 153 4.80 -12.01 8.67
N ARG A 154 4.35 -10.83 8.20
CA ARG A 154 2.97 -10.61 7.76
C ARG A 154 2.57 -11.59 6.65
N PHE A 155 3.43 -11.75 5.66
CA PHE A 155 3.21 -12.67 4.54
C PHE A 155 3.12 -14.13 5.01
N SER A 156 4.01 -14.55 5.91
CA SER A 156 3.97 -15.88 6.52
C SER A 156 2.69 -16.09 7.34
N LEU A 157 2.30 -15.12 8.15
CA LEU A 157 1.09 -15.18 8.97
C LEU A 157 -0.18 -15.28 8.13
N ILE A 158 -0.27 -14.54 7.01
CA ILE A 158 -1.39 -14.67 6.07
C ILE A 158 -1.42 -16.10 5.51
N LYS A 159 -0.30 -16.59 4.97
CA LYS A 159 -0.23 -17.96 4.41
C LYS A 159 -0.64 -19.03 5.41
N GLN A 160 -0.13 -18.93 6.63
CA GLN A 160 -0.46 -19.89 7.69
C GLN A 160 -1.91 -19.75 8.16
N GLY A 161 -2.43 -18.51 8.19
CA GLY A 161 -3.78 -18.23 8.64
C GLY A 161 -4.89 -18.71 7.70
N VAL A 162 -4.54 -18.98 6.43
CA VAL A 162 -5.50 -19.43 5.39
C VAL A 162 -5.12 -20.79 4.77
N LYS A 163 -4.11 -21.50 5.31
CA LYS A 163 -3.56 -22.73 4.72
C LYS A 163 -4.57 -23.88 4.56
N ASP A 164 -5.61 -23.87 5.37
CA ASP A 164 -6.71 -24.85 5.36
C ASP A 164 -7.83 -24.50 4.38
N MET A 165 -7.78 -23.33 3.74
CA MET A 165 -8.77 -22.85 2.78
C MET A 165 -8.36 -23.26 1.36
N LYS A 166 -9.21 -24.05 0.70
CA LYS A 166 -9.00 -24.42 -0.71
C LYS A 166 -9.28 -23.23 -1.63
N GLY A 167 -8.59 -23.14 -2.76
CA GLY A 167 -8.78 -22.09 -3.74
C GLY A 167 -8.19 -20.73 -3.36
N VAL A 168 -7.47 -20.62 -2.24
CA VAL A 168 -6.82 -19.40 -1.80
C VAL A 168 -5.34 -19.39 -2.19
N SER A 169 -4.93 -18.31 -2.83
CA SER A 169 -3.53 -18.04 -3.15
C SER A 169 -3.06 -16.73 -2.52
N VAL A 170 -1.91 -16.74 -1.86
CA VAL A 170 -1.31 -15.55 -1.23
C VAL A 170 -0.09 -15.14 -2.03
N ILE A 171 -0.11 -13.91 -2.54
CA ILE A 171 1.00 -13.33 -3.31
C ILE A 171 1.41 -11.98 -2.73
N SER A 172 2.66 -11.57 -2.99
CA SER A 172 3.09 -10.20 -2.68
C SER A 172 2.40 -9.21 -3.64
N GLY A 173 1.90 -8.10 -3.12
CA GLY A 173 1.37 -6.99 -3.92
C GLY A 173 2.45 -6.27 -4.75
N GLY A 174 3.73 -6.55 -4.45
CA GLY A 174 4.85 -5.92 -5.14
C GLY A 174 4.82 -4.40 -5.05
N ASN A 175 5.27 -3.75 -6.12
CA ASN A 175 5.33 -2.29 -6.20
C ASN A 175 4.05 -1.67 -6.80
N TYR A 176 3.03 -2.47 -7.08
CA TYR A 176 1.84 -2.04 -7.84
C TYR A 176 0.55 -2.04 -7.02
N ILE A 177 0.60 -2.52 -5.79
CA ILE A 177 -0.42 -2.22 -4.77
C ILE A 177 0.07 -0.98 -4.02
N ILE A 178 -0.55 0.16 -4.34
CA ILE A 178 -0.06 1.47 -3.91
C ILE A 178 -0.58 1.78 -2.51
N SER A 179 0.32 1.90 -1.54
CA SER A 179 0.01 2.27 -0.17
C SER A 179 0.41 3.73 0.13
N ASN A 180 -0.02 4.25 1.28
CA ASN A 180 0.42 5.56 1.79
C ASN A 180 1.95 5.67 1.96
N ALA A 181 2.65 4.55 2.10
CA ALA A 181 4.11 4.54 2.22
C ALA A 181 4.83 4.64 0.88
N THR A 182 4.21 4.10 -0.17
CA THR A 182 4.81 4.06 -1.51
C THR A 182 4.38 5.21 -2.40
N PHE A 183 3.21 5.83 -2.11
CA PHE A 183 2.70 6.97 -2.87
C PHE A 183 3.38 8.28 -2.44
N PRO A 184 4.11 8.95 -3.33
CA PRO A 184 4.74 10.22 -3.00
C PRO A 184 3.72 11.38 -3.09
N THR A 185 3.66 12.21 -2.06
CA THR A 185 2.66 13.29 -1.94
C THR A 185 3.18 14.67 -2.40
N TYR A 186 4.48 14.81 -2.62
CA TYR A 186 5.15 16.09 -2.91
C TYR A 186 4.56 16.90 -4.08
N PHE A 187 3.93 16.26 -5.05
CA PHE A 187 3.34 16.94 -6.21
C PHE A 187 1.84 17.27 -6.03
N ILE A 188 1.24 16.86 -4.92
CA ILE A 188 -0.16 17.10 -4.57
C ILE A 188 -0.21 18.14 -3.45
N LYS A 189 -1.19 19.02 -3.48
CA LYS A 189 -1.38 20.04 -2.45
C LYS A 189 -2.70 19.81 -1.71
N GLY A 190 -2.64 19.85 -0.38
CA GLY A 190 -3.82 19.87 0.50
C GLY A 190 -4.48 18.50 0.70
N THR A 191 -5.79 18.48 0.84
CA THR A 191 -6.60 17.31 1.23
C THR A 191 -6.74 16.23 0.14
N ASP A 192 -6.17 16.44 -1.04
CA ASP A 192 -6.33 15.56 -2.20
C ASP A 192 -5.36 14.38 -2.23
N GLU A 193 -4.41 14.29 -1.27
CA GLU A 193 -3.39 13.24 -1.25
C GLU A 193 -3.99 11.84 -1.15
N LEU A 194 -4.94 11.66 -0.24
CA LEU A 194 -5.63 10.38 -0.06
C LEU A 194 -6.48 10.03 -1.30
N ALA A 195 -7.18 11.01 -1.86
CA ALA A 195 -8.00 10.82 -3.05
C ALA A 195 -7.12 10.42 -4.25
N ALA A 196 -6.00 11.10 -4.44
CA ALA A 196 -5.05 10.82 -5.52
C ALA A 196 -4.44 9.41 -5.40
N GLN A 197 -3.98 9.04 -4.21
CA GLN A 197 -3.44 7.71 -3.95
C GLN A 197 -4.50 6.63 -4.21
N THR A 198 -5.70 6.80 -3.65
CA THR A 198 -6.78 5.82 -3.76
C THR A 198 -7.26 5.64 -5.20
N LYS A 199 -7.47 6.76 -5.91
CA LYS A 199 -7.91 6.72 -7.30
C LYS A 199 -6.85 6.06 -8.18
N LEU A 200 -5.57 6.36 -7.98
CA LEU A 200 -4.50 5.75 -8.75
C LEU A 200 -4.35 4.24 -8.44
N ASP A 201 -4.37 3.84 -7.17
CA ASP A 201 -4.34 2.41 -6.78
C ASP A 201 -5.52 1.65 -7.39
N ALA A 202 -6.73 2.18 -7.23
CA ALA A 202 -7.93 1.59 -7.82
C ALA A 202 -7.84 1.50 -9.35
N THR A 203 -7.28 2.52 -10.00
CA THR A 203 -7.13 2.54 -11.48
C THR A 203 -6.11 1.50 -11.94
N VAL A 204 -4.92 1.43 -11.32
CA VAL A 204 -3.92 0.38 -11.63
C VAL A 204 -4.53 -1.01 -11.43
N PHE A 205 -5.23 -1.22 -10.33
CA PHE A 205 -5.87 -2.51 -10.06
C PHE A 205 -6.92 -2.84 -11.13
N ALA A 206 -7.85 -1.92 -11.39
CA ALA A 206 -8.99 -2.17 -12.27
C ALA A 206 -8.61 -2.29 -13.75
N THR A 207 -7.64 -1.48 -14.23
CA THR A 207 -7.30 -1.44 -15.65
C THR A 207 -6.17 -2.37 -16.05
N ARG A 208 -5.35 -2.80 -15.09
CA ARG A 208 -4.14 -3.59 -15.38
C ARG A 208 -4.11 -4.95 -14.66
N ILE A 209 -4.30 -4.95 -13.33
CA ILE A 209 -4.14 -6.17 -12.53
C ILE A 209 -5.34 -7.09 -12.70
N ALA A 210 -6.54 -6.58 -12.51
CA ALA A 210 -7.75 -7.39 -12.56
C ALA A 210 -8.00 -8.04 -13.92
N PRO A 211 -7.91 -7.33 -15.06
CA PRO A 211 -8.07 -7.95 -16.37
C PRO A 211 -6.99 -9.01 -16.66
N ALA A 212 -5.74 -8.73 -16.30
CA ALA A 212 -4.62 -9.64 -16.53
C ALA A 212 -4.72 -10.95 -15.75
N LEU A 213 -5.45 -10.96 -14.62
CA LEU A 213 -5.60 -12.11 -13.74
C LEU A 213 -7.04 -12.67 -13.72
N ASN A 214 -7.93 -12.18 -14.61
CA ASN A 214 -9.36 -12.53 -14.65
C ASN A 214 -10.07 -12.34 -13.30
N ILE A 215 -9.76 -11.25 -12.60
CA ILE A 215 -10.42 -10.89 -11.33
C ILE A 215 -11.69 -10.11 -11.65
N THR A 216 -12.84 -10.59 -11.16
CA THR A 216 -14.15 -9.99 -11.40
C THR A 216 -14.74 -9.31 -10.17
N VAL A 217 -14.24 -9.66 -8.98
CA VAL A 217 -14.73 -9.10 -7.71
C VAL A 217 -13.57 -8.81 -6.75
N ARG A 218 -13.65 -7.68 -6.04
CA ARG A 218 -12.75 -7.35 -4.93
C ARG A 218 -13.53 -7.25 -3.62
N PHE A 219 -13.05 -7.97 -2.60
CA PHE A 219 -13.63 -7.96 -1.27
C PHE A 219 -12.82 -7.01 -0.37
N VAL A 220 -13.52 -6.21 0.42
CA VAL A 220 -12.94 -5.31 1.41
C VAL A 220 -13.73 -5.40 2.71
N GLY A 221 -13.07 -5.27 3.85
CA GLY A 221 -13.74 -5.15 5.13
C GLY A 221 -14.35 -3.76 5.30
N GLU A 222 -15.49 -3.68 5.93
CA GLU A 222 -16.09 -2.42 6.34
C GLU A 222 -15.24 -1.75 7.43
N GLU A 223 -15.13 -0.43 7.39
CA GLU A 223 -14.46 0.41 8.40
C GLU A 223 -15.45 1.50 8.87
N PRO A 224 -16.36 1.18 9.79
CA PRO A 224 -17.47 2.08 10.14
C PRO A 224 -17.01 3.39 10.80
N THR A 225 -15.85 3.40 11.43
CA THR A 225 -15.35 4.54 12.22
C THR A 225 -14.27 5.37 11.54
N ASP A 226 -13.63 4.85 10.49
CA ASP A 226 -12.57 5.56 9.78
C ASP A 226 -13.08 6.25 8.51
N LYS A 227 -13.19 7.60 8.60
CA LYS A 227 -13.58 8.45 7.46
C LYS A 227 -12.66 8.28 6.25
N THR A 228 -11.39 7.97 6.49
CA THR A 228 -10.38 7.73 5.46
C THR A 228 -10.72 6.49 4.65
N THR A 229 -11.05 5.38 5.34
CA THR A 229 -11.44 4.13 4.68
C THR A 229 -12.79 4.26 3.98
N LEU A 230 -13.73 5.02 4.52
CA LEU A 230 -14.99 5.30 3.82
C LEU A 230 -14.77 6.05 2.50
N ALA A 231 -13.92 7.07 2.50
CA ALA A 231 -13.54 7.79 1.28
C ALA A 231 -12.82 6.87 0.28
N TYR A 232 -11.93 6.01 0.78
CA TYR A 232 -11.24 5.00 0.00
C TYR A 232 -12.21 4.02 -0.67
N ASN A 233 -13.15 3.43 0.08
CA ASN A 233 -14.14 2.50 -0.44
C ASN A 233 -15.06 3.17 -1.48
N ARG A 234 -15.42 4.44 -1.28
CA ARG A 234 -16.23 5.21 -2.23
C ARG A 234 -15.49 5.42 -3.56
N ALA A 235 -14.23 5.84 -3.50
CA ALA A 235 -13.40 6.06 -4.68
C ALA A 235 -13.16 4.75 -5.47
N MET A 236 -12.91 3.62 -4.78
CA MET A 236 -12.81 2.31 -5.42
C MET A 236 -14.10 1.91 -6.11
N ARG A 237 -15.26 2.12 -5.47
CA ARG A 237 -16.56 1.74 -6.04
C ARG A 237 -16.79 2.41 -7.39
N GLU A 238 -16.49 3.68 -7.50
CA GLU A 238 -16.61 4.43 -8.76
C GLU A 238 -15.70 3.88 -9.86
N VAL A 239 -14.40 3.70 -9.55
CA VAL A 239 -13.43 3.20 -10.53
C VAL A 239 -13.77 1.77 -10.96
N PHE A 240 -14.15 0.90 -10.03
CA PHE A 240 -14.42 -0.51 -10.31
C PHE A 240 -15.70 -0.69 -11.13
N ALA A 241 -16.75 0.05 -10.80
CA ALA A 241 -17.99 0.01 -11.58
C ALA A 241 -17.75 0.35 -13.07
N ASN A 242 -16.90 1.37 -13.34
CA ASN A 242 -16.55 1.77 -14.70
C ASN A 242 -15.67 0.74 -15.43
N ASN A 243 -15.11 -0.25 -14.73
CA ASN A 243 -14.22 -1.26 -15.29
C ASN A 243 -14.79 -2.70 -15.14
N GLY A 244 -16.07 -2.85 -14.82
CA GLY A 244 -16.73 -4.14 -14.73
C GLY A 244 -16.28 -5.03 -13.56
N ILE A 245 -15.73 -4.43 -12.48
CA ILE A 245 -15.32 -5.14 -11.28
C ILE A 245 -16.32 -4.87 -10.16
N GLU A 246 -16.83 -5.92 -9.56
CA GLU A 246 -17.69 -5.80 -8.38
C GLU A 246 -16.85 -5.47 -7.13
N LEU A 247 -17.29 -4.48 -6.34
CA LEU A 247 -16.72 -4.22 -5.00
C LEU A 247 -17.71 -4.71 -3.94
N LYS A 248 -17.33 -5.76 -3.22
CA LYS A 248 -18.07 -6.27 -2.07
C LYS A 248 -17.48 -5.76 -0.76
N VAL A 249 -18.24 -4.93 -0.05
CA VAL A 249 -17.88 -4.43 1.29
C VAL A 249 -18.54 -5.35 2.30
N ILE A 250 -17.71 -6.03 3.10
CA ILE A 250 -18.17 -7.05 4.05
C ILE A 250 -18.13 -6.47 5.46
N PRO A 251 -19.22 -6.58 6.23
CA PRO A 251 -19.26 -6.16 7.62
C PRO A 251 -18.15 -6.82 8.44
N ARG A 252 -17.54 -6.06 9.35
CA ARG A 252 -16.49 -6.62 10.21
C ARG A 252 -17.04 -7.60 11.21
N GLU A 253 -16.30 -8.67 11.45
CA GLU A 253 -16.56 -9.60 12.54
C GLU A 253 -16.44 -8.87 13.88
N GLN A 254 -17.40 -9.13 14.77
CA GLN A 254 -17.39 -8.67 16.15
C GLN A 254 -17.26 -9.86 17.10
N LYS A 255 -16.42 -9.73 18.11
CA LYS A 255 -16.33 -10.68 19.23
C LYS A 255 -16.79 -9.95 20.51
N GLY A 256 -18.02 -10.25 20.94
CA GLY A 256 -18.71 -9.46 21.96
C GLY A 256 -19.03 -8.06 21.45
N HIS A 257 -18.65 -7.02 22.20
CA HIS A 257 -18.83 -5.62 21.82
C HIS A 257 -17.61 -4.99 21.10
N GLN A 258 -16.57 -5.78 20.79
CA GLN A 258 -15.33 -5.28 20.18
C GLN A 258 -15.18 -5.73 18.74
N VAL A 259 -14.85 -4.79 17.86
CA VAL A 259 -14.49 -5.06 16.47
C VAL A 259 -13.13 -5.75 16.43
N VAL A 260 -13.05 -6.88 15.71
CA VAL A 260 -11.78 -7.60 15.52
C VAL A 260 -10.89 -6.83 14.55
N SER A 261 -9.89 -6.13 15.06
CA SER A 261 -8.97 -5.34 14.26
C SER A 261 -7.51 -5.53 14.65
N ALA A 262 -6.60 -5.32 13.70
CA ALA A 262 -5.16 -5.38 13.96
C ALA A 262 -4.68 -4.25 14.90
N SER A 263 -5.33 -3.09 14.89
CA SER A 263 -5.05 -1.98 15.81
C SER A 263 -5.41 -2.35 17.24
N THR A 264 -6.58 -2.98 17.47
CA THR A 264 -6.99 -3.48 18.78
C THR A 264 -6.01 -4.53 19.30
N VAL A 265 -5.55 -5.46 18.44
CA VAL A 265 -4.53 -6.45 18.83
C VAL A 265 -3.23 -5.78 19.25
N ARG A 266 -2.75 -4.78 18.49
CA ARG A 266 -1.50 -4.07 18.85
C ARG A 266 -1.64 -3.29 20.16
N LYS A 267 -2.81 -2.66 20.40
CA LYS A 267 -3.10 -1.99 21.66
C LYS A 267 -3.08 -3.00 22.83
N ALA A 268 -3.79 -4.11 22.71
CA ALA A 268 -3.80 -5.17 23.72
C ALA A 268 -2.39 -5.72 24.01
N LEU A 269 -1.55 -5.89 22.97
CA LEU A 269 -0.15 -6.29 23.15
C LEU A 269 0.69 -5.24 23.88
N SER A 270 0.41 -3.94 23.72
CA SER A 270 1.13 -2.89 24.46
C SER A 270 0.76 -2.86 25.94
N GLU A 271 -0.45 -3.27 26.25
CA GLU A 271 -1.04 -3.30 27.60
C GLU A 271 -0.91 -4.67 28.29
N ASP A 272 -0.25 -5.66 27.68
CA ASP A 272 -0.17 -7.06 28.13
C ASP A 272 -1.54 -7.75 28.28
N ASP A 273 -2.57 -7.25 27.62
CA ASP A 273 -3.91 -7.85 27.61
C ASP A 273 -3.98 -9.05 26.66
N TRP A 274 -3.41 -10.17 27.13
CA TRP A 274 -3.39 -11.42 26.36
C TRP A 274 -4.78 -12.05 26.19
N GLU A 275 -5.73 -11.75 27.07
CA GLU A 275 -7.10 -12.26 26.94
C GLU A 275 -7.77 -11.71 25.66
N THR A 276 -7.64 -10.41 25.43
CA THR A 276 -8.09 -9.78 24.19
C THR A 276 -7.35 -10.31 22.97
N VAL A 277 -6.02 -10.49 23.04
CA VAL A 277 -5.23 -11.07 21.97
C VAL A 277 -5.72 -12.48 21.59
N TYR A 278 -5.93 -13.36 22.57
CA TYR A 278 -6.41 -14.74 22.31
C TYR A 278 -7.76 -14.77 21.62
N ARG A 279 -8.64 -13.82 21.91
CA ARG A 279 -9.97 -13.73 21.28
C ARG A 279 -9.93 -13.21 19.84
N MET A 280 -8.86 -12.48 19.44
CA MET A 280 -8.84 -11.73 18.18
C MET A 280 -7.92 -12.32 17.10
N VAL A 281 -7.02 -13.24 17.44
CA VAL A 281 -6.07 -13.78 16.47
C VAL A 281 -6.14 -15.29 16.33
N PRO A 282 -5.86 -15.86 15.15
CA PRO A 282 -5.83 -17.30 14.98
C PRO A 282 -4.59 -17.91 15.65
N LYS A 283 -4.63 -19.25 15.83
CA LYS A 283 -3.55 -20.01 16.48
C LYS A 283 -2.18 -19.75 15.84
N SER A 284 -2.10 -19.60 14.52
CA SER A 284 -0.84 -19.31 13.82
C SER A 284 -0.22 -18.00 14.29
N THR A 285 -1.03 -16.94 14.43
CA THR A 285 -0.57 -15.64 14.94
C THR A 285 -0.17 -15.73 16.41
N LEU A 286 -0.90 -16.48 17.24
CA LEU A 286 -0.52 -16.72 18.65
C LEU A 286 0.84 -17.42 18.79
N VAL A 287 1.09 -18.44 17.97
CA VAL A 287 2.38 -19.16 17.97
C VAL A 287 3.51 -18.18 17.60
N TYR A 288 3.32 -17.37 16.57
CA TYR A 288 4.30 -16.36 16.18
C TYR A 288 4.53 -15.33 17.31
N LEU A 289 3.48 -14.79 17.91
CA LEU A 289 3.63 -13.80 18.99
C LEU A 289 4.41 -14.32 20.20
N LYS A 290 4.39 -15.64 20.43
CA LYS A 290 5.16 -16.31 21.49
C LYS A 290 6.60 -16.66 21.08
N SER A 291 6.95 -16.54 19.79
CA SER A 291 8.32 -16.79 19.29
C SER A 291 9.27 -15.65 19.65
N PRO A 292 10.59 -15.86 19.56
CA PRO A 292 11.57 -14.79 19.76
C PRO A 292 11.36 -13.57 18.83
N GLU A 293 11.00 -13.81 17.57
CA GLU A 293 10.70 -12.79 16.56
C GLU A 293 9.44 -11.99 16.95
N GLY A 294 8.37 -12.69 17.33
CA GLY A 294 7.13 -12.07 17.80
C GLY A 294 7.34 -11.25 19.06
N GLN A 295 8.14 -11.75 20.01
CA GLN A 295 8.50 -11.01 21.23
C GLN A 295 9.32 -9.74 20.89
N ALA A 296 10.18 -9.77 19.87
CA ALA A 296 10.88 -8.59 19.41
C ALA A 296 9.92 -7.54 18.82
N VAL A 297 8.89 -7.98 18.08
CA VAL A 297 7.84 -7.08 17.57
C VAL A 297 7.01 -6.50 18.71
N ILE A 298 6.63 -7.29 19.73
CA ILE A 298 5.90 -6.79 20.90
C ILE A 298 6.69 -5.70 21.63
N ARG A 299 8.01 -5.87 21.82
CA ARG A 299 8.85 -4.81 22.39
C ARG A 299 8.80 -3.51 21.58
N LYS A 300 8.84 -3.62 20.22
CA LYS A 300 8.70 -2.43 19.35
C LYS A 300 7.34 -1.76 19.50
N ILE A 301 6.26 -2.53 19.64
CA ILE A 301 4.91 -1.99 19.87
C ILE A 301 4.89 -1.19 21.17
N LYS A 302 5.39 -1.77 22.27
CA LYS A 302 5.44 -1.12 23.58
C LYS A 302 6.27 0.17 23.56
N MET A 303 7.44 0.14 22.90
CA MET A 303 8.28 1.33 22.74
C MET A 303 7.58 2.43 21.93
N ALA A 304 6.92 2.08 20.83
CA ALA A 304 6.20 3.04 20.00
C ALA A 304 5.02 3.68 20.74
N GLU A 305 4.34 2.92 21.58
CA GLU A 305 3.21 3.45 22.37
C GLU A 305 3.70 4.35 23.50
N ALA A 306 4.76 3.96 24.20
CA ALA A 306 5.40 4.80 25.23
C ALA A 306 5.88 6.15 24.64
N PHE A 307 6.47 6.13 23.43
CA PHE A 307 6.90 7.35 22.77
C PHE A 307 5.73 8.27 22.42
N LYS A 308 4.62 7.72 21.92
CA LYS A 308 3.40 8.51 21.66
C LYS A 308 2.81 9.14 22.92
N GLN A 309 2.84 8.42 24.04
CA GLN A 309 2.36 8.96 25.31
C GLN A 309 3.25 10.12 25.78
N MET A 310 4.56 9.99 25.69
CA MET A 310 5.49 11.09 26.02
C MET A 310 5.26 12.33 25.13
N GLU A 311 5.11 12.14 23.81
CA GLU A 311 4.80 13.27 22.90
C GLU A 311 3.45 13.93 23.22
N ALA A 312 2.46 13.16 23.61
CA ALA A 312 1.14 13.67 23.99
C ALA A 312 1.22 14.49 25.29
N GLU A 313 1.96 14.01 26.29
CA GLU A 313 2.21 14.74 27.56
C GLU A 313 2.99 16.03 27.34
N GLU A 314 4.03 16.02 26.49
CA GLU A 314 4.79 17.24 26.16
C GLU A 314 3.90 18.28 25.46
N LYS A 315 3.05 17.84 24.52
CA LYS A 315 2.11 18.74 23.83
C LYS A 315 1.07 19.31 24.80
N ALA A 316 0.56 18.51 25.74
CA ALA A 316 -0.37 18.96 26.75
C ALA A 316 0.26 20.03 27.65
N LYS A 317 1.46 19.79 28.18
CA LYS A 317 2.22 20.75 28.98
C LYS A 317 2.52 22.05 28.23
N ALA A 318 2.86 21.93 26.93
CA ALA A 318 3.12 23.10 26.08
C ALA A 318 1.84 23.91 25.78
N ALA A 319 0.66 23.26 25.76
CA ALA A 319 -0.62 23.94 25.58
C ALA A 319 -1.04 24.67 26.88
N GLU A 320 -0.88 24.04 28.04
CA GLU A 320 -1.16 24.65 29.36
C GLU A 320 -0.30 25.91 29.58
N ALA A 321 1.02 25.83 29.29
CA ALA A 321 1.93 26.97 29.42
C ALA A 321 1.62 28.16 28.46
N LYS A 322 0.83 27.92 27.39
CA LYS A 322 0.34 28.99 26.50
C LYS A 322 -0.96 29.64 26.95
N THR A 323 -1.73 28.95 27.79
CA THR A 323 -3.03 29.44 28.30
C THR A 323 -2.84 30.28 29.57
N GLU A 324 -1.68 30.16 30.25
CA GLU A 324 -1.33 30.94 31.44
C GLU A 324 -0.59 32.25 31.12
N LYS A 325 -0.39 32.58 29.86
CA LYS A 325 0.13 33.88 29.38
C LYS A 325 -0.94 34.69 28.65
#